data_2fe2a42c2614e4b00027a511de047114
#
_entry.id   2fe2a42c2614e4b00027a511de047114
#
_cell.length_a   1.000
_cell.length_b   1.000
_cell.length_c   1.000
_cell.angle_alpha   90.00
_cell.angle_beta   90.00
_cell.angle_gamma   90.00
#
_symmetry.space_group_name_H-M   'P 1'
#
loop_
_entity.id
_entity.type
_entity.pdbx_description
1 polymer ?
#
loop_
_entity_poly.entity_id
_entity_poly.type
_entity_poly.pdbx_seq_one_letter_code
_entity_poly.pdbx_strand_id
1 'polypeptide(L)'
;MWLVRWIKPLSFALLAPLAVGLRLDAQIDRITGKNFATRSEVLARHGIVCTSVPAATQVGIDILKRGGSAVDAAIAANATLGLMEPVSNGIGGDLFAIVYSAKENKLYGINGSGRSPAGLSYDQMKAELATLHRETIPPTGMLPISVPGAVDAWAELHKKFGKLKLSDDLAPAIRYAEEGFPVTELIAYYWAFGPRLYKGLPGAFLETYTLDGKGRTPAKGDIFKNPDLAKTLRLIGEKGRDVFYKGEVADKIDNFMRANGGFLRKADFEKHTSTWVDPVSTNYRGYDVFELPPNGQGIAALQILNILEGFDLRAMGRNSPETLHTMIEAKKIAWADRAKFYADPAFSKIPLAGLLSKKYAAERRKLIDPNHAAKKVEAGSPSGSEASGFTRPRNLTPVDSPQAGSLLAEMSVDAHLPKGDTIYMCTADDEGNMVSLIQSNYRGMGSGIVVPGLGFMFQDRGELFSMDPTHANVYAPGKRPFHTIIPGFVMKDG
;
A
#
# COMPACT_ATOMS: atom_id res chain seq x y z
N MET A 1 -89.37 13.03 3.85
CA MET A 1 -90.14 11.80 3.78
C MET A 1 -89.39 10.78 2.99
N TRP A 2 -88.75 9.84 3.67
CA TRP A 2 -88.59 8.44 3.36
C TRP A 2 -87.93 8.08 2.02
N LEU A 3 -86.87 7.27 1.94
CA LEU A 3 -86.54 5.94 2.51
C LEU A 3 -85.03 5.63 2.42
N VAL A 4 -84.49 5.19 3.57
CA VAL A 4 -83.22 4.49 3.71
C VAL A 4 -83.32 3.12 3.02
N ARG A 5 -82.34 2.73 2.25
CA ARG A 5 -82.14 1.32 1.89
C ARG A 5 -80.68 0.90 2.09
N TRP A 6 -80.54 0.02 3.04
CA TRP A 6 -79.34 -0.75 3.42
C TRP A 6 -78.80 -1.53 2.21
N ILE A 7 -77.52 -1.41 1.89
CA ILE A 7 -76.76 -2.43 1.15
C ILE A 7 -75.63 -2.88 2.05
N LYS A 8 -75.62 -4.16 2.35
CA LYS A 8 -74.70 -4.84 3.20
C LYS A 8 -73.30 -4.85 2.65
N PRO A 9 -72.20 -4.87 3.45
CA PRO A 9 -70.85 -5.12 3.01
C PRO A 9 -70.63 -6.63 2.88
N LEU A 10 -70.52 -7.13 1.68
CA LEU A 10 -69.98 -8.47 1.44
C LEU A 10 -68.97 -8.37 0.30
N SER A 11 -67.79 -8.99 0.56
CA SER A 11 -66.74 -9.30 -0.46
C SER A 11 -65.64 -8.27 -0.60
N PHE A 12 -64.86 -8.02 0.48
CA PHE A 12 -63.47 -7.56 0.34
C PHE A 12 -62.55 -8.48 1.17
N ALA A 13 -62.65 -9.75 0.98
CA ALA A 13 -61.84 -10.73 1.68
C ALA A 13 -61.42 -11.89 0.78
N LEU A 14 -60.78 -11.62 -0.36
CA LEU A 14 -60.24 -12.70 -1.19
C LEU A 14 -59.23 -12.23 -2.26
N LEU A 15 -58.37 -11.23 -1.96
CA LEU A 15 -57.30 -10.82 -2.86
C LEU A 15 -55.97 -10.56 -2.13
N ALA A 16 -55.72 -11.20 -1.03
CA ALA A 16 -54.48 -11.03 -0.29
C ALA A 16 -53.74 -12.32 0.07
N PRO A 17 -53.61 -13.31 -0.79
CA PRO A 17 -52.45 -14.22 -0.65
C PRO A 17 -51.73 -14.59 -1.96
N LEU A 18 -51.64 -13.72 -2.93
CA LEU A 18 -50.86 -14.00 -4.15
C LEU A 18 -49.67 -13.10 -4.38
N ALA A 19 -49.33 -12.27 -3.40
CA ALA A 19 -48.13 -11.43 -3.43
C ALA A 19 -46.93 -11.99 -2.63
N VAL A 20 -47.04 -13.22 -2.12
CA VAL A 20 -45.94 -13.90 -1.40
C VAL A 20 -45.44 -15.05 -2.28
N GLY A 21 -44.71 -14.75 -3.32
CA GLY A 21 -44.16 -15.82 -4.16
C GLY A 21 -43.28 -15.39 -5.32
N LEU A 22 -43.22 -14.13 -5.66
CA LEU A 22 -42.22 -13.65 -6.59
C LEU A 22 -40.99 -13.16 -5.78
N ARG A 23 -40.23 -14.11 -5.22
CA ARG A 23 -38.80 -13.86 -5.06
C ARG A 23 -38.28 -13.64 -6.48
N LEU A 24 -37.98 -12.41 -6.80
CA LEU A 24 -37.17 -12.07 -7.95
C LEU A 24 -35.80 -12.75 -7.72
N ASP A 25 -35.64 -13.96 -8.25
CA ASP A 25 -34.35 -14.66 -8.36
C ASP A 25 -33.44 -13.95 -9.39
N ALA A 26 -33.45 -12.61 -9.35
CA ALA A 26 -32.63 -11.78 -10.23
C ALA A 26 -31.16 -11.75 -9.84
N GLN A 27 -30.74 -12.55 -8.84
CA GLN A 27 -29.38 -12.59 -8.31
C GLN A 27 -28.71 -13.97 -8.41
N ILE A 28 -29.26 -14.89 -9.17
CA ILE A 28 -28.63 -16.19 -9.40
C ILE A 28 -27.63 -16.07 -10.53
N ASP A 29 -26.37 -16.41 -10.24
CA ASP A 29 -25.36 -16.59 -11.28
C ASP A 29 -25.77 -17.73 -12.22
N ARG A 30 -25.90 -17.42 -13.52
CA ARG A 30 -26.46 -18.34 -14.52
C ARG A 30 -25.58 -19.56 -14.78
N ILE A 31 -24.26 -19.47 -14.49
CA ILE A 31 -23.28 -20.52 -14.77
C ILE A 31 -23.07 -21.38 -13.53
N THR A 32 -22.91 -20.76 -12.36
CA THR A 32 -22.56 -21.46 -11.13
C THR A 32 -23.76 -21.77 -10.24
N GLY A 33 -24.94 -21.22 -10.51
CA GLY A 33 -26.15 -21.35 -9.70
C GLY A 33 -26.07 -20.71 -8.31
N LYS A 34 -25.08 -19.84 -8.06
CA LYS A 34 -24.90 -19.18 -6.76
C LYS A 34 -25.88 -18.02 -6.58
N ASN A 35 -26.33 -17.81 -5.37
CA ASN A 35 -27.30 -16.77 -5.01
C ASN A 35 -26.73 -15.34 -4.98
N PHE A 36 -25.70 -15.06 -5.77
CA PHE A 36 -25.14 -13.70 -5.94
C PHE A 36 -24.63 -13.54 -7.37
N ALA A 37 -24.77 -12.33 -7.89
CA ALA A 37 -24.28 -12.01 -9.21
C ALA A 37 -22.76 -12.11 -9.25
N THR A 38 -22.23 -12.86 -10.19
CA THR A 38 -20.82 -12.87 -10.55
C THR A 38 -20.68 -12.24 -11.95
N ARG A 39 -19.54 -11.65 -12.22
CA ARG A 39 -19.19 -11.27 -13.59
C ARG A 39 -18.36 -12.39 -14.22
N SER A 40 -18.43 -12.52 -15.53
CA SER A 40 -17.54 -13.42 -16.27
C SER A 40 -16.09 -13.04 -16.01
N GLU A 41 -15.24 -14.03 -15.92
CA GLU A 41 -13.80 -13.85 -15.93
C GLU A 41 -13.35 -13.13 -17.22
N VAL A 42 -12.30 -12.34 -17.10
CA VAL A 42 -11.68 -11.71 -18.27
C VAL A 42 -10.58 -12.64 -18.78
N LEU A 43 -10.79 -13.17 -19.97
CA LEU A 43 -9.81 -14.00 -20.65
C LEU A 43 -9.05 -13.16 -21.68
N ALA A 44 -7.73 -13.24 -21.67
CA ALA A 44 -6.87 -12.52 -22.59
C ALA A 44 -5.88 -13.49 -23.24
N ARG A 45 -5.62 -13.32 -24.53
CA ARG A 45 -4.69 -14.17 -25.29
C ARG A 45 -3.26 -13.61 -25.31
N HIS A 46 -3.11 -12.28 -25.33
CA HIS A 46 -1.84 -11.61 -25.60
C HIS A 46 -1.36 -10.74 -24.44
N GLY A 47 -1.92 -10.93 -23.26
CA GLY A 47 -1.56 -10.19 -22.07
C GLY A 47 -2.75 -9.56 -21.36
N ILE A 48 -2.55 -9.17 -20.12
CA ILE A 48 -3.58 -8.59 -19.27
C ILE A 48 -2.99 -7.54 -18.34
N VAL A 49 -3.81 -6.53 -18.04
CA VAL A 49 -3.48 -5.48 -17.07
C VAL A 49 -4.64 -5.30 -16.11
N CYS A 50 -4.37 -5.31 -14.81
CA CYS A 50 -5.37 -5.09 -13.76
C CYS A 50 -4.94 -3.91 -12.88
N THR A 51 -5.77 -2.87 -12.80
CA THR A 51 -5.56 -1.70 -11.94
C THR A 51 -6.89 -1.24 -11.32
N SER A 52 -6.81 -0.32 -10.36
CA SER A 52 -7.98 0.34 -9.74
C SER A 52 -8.70 1.32 -10.68
N VAL A 53 -7.99 1.90 -11.68
CA VAL A 53 -8.52 2.93 -12.58
C VAL A 53 -8.56 2.42 -14.02
N PRO A 54 -9.73 2.32 -14.67
CA PRO A 54 -9.85 1.78 -16.04
C PRO A 54 -8.95 2.47 -17.08
N ALA A 55 -8.74 3.78 -16.98
CA ALA A 55 -7.85 4.51 -17.89
C ALA A 55 -6.39 4.07 -17.75
N ALA A 56 -5.92 3.80 -16.53
CA ALA A 56 -4.57 3.25 -16.31
C ALA A 56 -4.44 1.82 -16.83
N THR A 57 -5.50 0.99 -16.68
CA THR A 57 -5.56 -0.35 -17.30
C THR A 57 -5.42 -0.25 -18.82
N GLN A 58 -6.15 0.69 -19.45
CA GLN A 58 -6.08 0.89 -20.89
C GLN A 58 -4.67 1.32 -21.34
N VAL A 59 -4.02 2.21 -20.59
CA VAL A 59 -2.62 2.60 -20.85
C VAL A 59 -1.70 1.38 -20.87
N GLY A 60 -1.76 0.54 -19.86
CA GLY A 60 -0.93 -0.67 -19.82
C GLY A 60 -1.23 -1.63 -20.98
N ILE A 61 -2.50 -1.81 -21.35
CA ILE A 61 -2.89 -2.63 -22.53
C ILE A 61 -2.32 -2.02 -23.83
N ASP A 62 -2.34 -0.71 -23.99
CA ASP A 62 -1.82 -0.04 -25.19
C ASP A 62 -0.29 -0.15 -25.27
N ILE A 63 0.42 -0.16 -24.14
CA ILE A 63 1.85 -0.46 -24.10
C ILE A 63 2.12 -1.91 -24.54
N LEU A 64 1.38 -2.90 -24.04
CA LEU A 64 1.49 -4.30 -24.48
C LEU A 64 1.26 -4.44 -26.00
N LYS A 65 0.22 -3.79 -26.55
CA LYS A 65 -0.07 -3.78 -27.99
C LYS A 65 1.04 -3.17 -28.85
N ARG A 66 1.83 -2.27 -28.29
CA ARG A 66 2.99 -1.66 -28.94
C ARG A 66 4.27 -2.52 -28.84
N GLY A 67 4.17 -3.72 -28.27
CA GLY A 67 5.28 -4.65 -28.09
C GLY A 67 6.08 -4.43 -26.80
N GLY A 68 5.54 -3.66 -25.84
CA GLY A 68 6.11 -3.52 -24.52
C GLY A 68 6.01 -4.81 -23.71
N SER A 69 6.91 -5.00 -22.77
CA SER A 69 6.88 -6.09 -21.79
C SER A 69 5.81 -5.87 -20.72
N ALA A 70 5.56 -6.89 -19.92
CA ALA A 70 4.73 -6.75 -18.70
C ALA A 70 5.25 -5.64 -17.77
N VAL A 71 6.57 -5.43 -17.73
CA VAL A 71 7.21 -4.38 -16.91
C VAL A 71 6.99 -2.99 -17.51
N ASP A 72 7.12 -2.81 -18.82
CA ASP A 72 6.81 -1.53 -19.48
C ASP A 72 5.34 -1.15 -19.23
N ALA A 73 4.43 -2.10 -19.40
CA ALA A 73 3.01 -1.91 -19.11
C ALA A 73 2.75 -1.54 -17.64
N ALA A 74 3.48 -2.17 -16.71
CA ALA A 74 3.36 -1.89 -15.28
C ALA A 74 3.85 -0.47 -14.96
N ILE A 75 4.99 -0.03 -15.49
CA ILE A 75 5.52 1.33 -15.27
C ILE A 75 4.55 2.37 -15.83
N ALA A 76 4.09 2.20 -17.06
CA ALA A 76 3.17 3.13 -17.70
C ALA A 76 1.83 3.27 -16.95
N ALA A 77 1.25 2.14 -16.56
CA ALA A 77 0.01 2.13 -15.77
C ALA A 77 0.23 2.72 -14.38
N ASN A 78 1.36 2.44 -13.71
CA ASN A 78 1.68 2.99 -12.40
C ASN A 78 1.92 4.49 -12.43
N ALA A 79 2.64 5.01 -13.43
CA ALA A 79 2.80 6.46 -13.63
C ALA A 79 1.45 7.16 -13.85
N THR A 80 0.55 6.53 -14.60
CA THR A 80 -0.81 7.03 -14.84
C THR A 80 -1.65 7.00 -13.56
N LEU A 81 -1.56 5.94 -12.74
CA LEU A 81 -2.21 5.84 -11.43
C LEU A 81 -1.70 6.92 -10.47
N GLY A 82 -0.40 7.24 -10.47
CA GLY A 82 0.17 8.31 -9.64
C GLY A 82 -0.41 9.70 -9.94
N LEU A 83 -0.90 9.91 -11.17
CA LEU A 83 -1.65 11.11 -11.56
C LEU A 83 -3.13 11.00 -11.20
N MET A 84 -3.79 9.86 -11.51
CA MET A 84 -5.25 9.72 -11.45
C MET A 84 -5.76 9.34 -10.06
N GLU A 85 -4.90 8.77 -9.23
CA GLU A 85 -5.19 8.32 -7.86
C GLU A 85 -4.14 8.85 -6.86
N PRO A 86 -3.91 10.19 -6.82
CA PRO A 86 -2.85 10.78 -5.99
C PRO A 86 -3.15 10.64 -4.49
N VAL A 87 -4.37 10.24 -4.13
CA VAL A 87 -4.78 9.93 -2.76
C VAL A 87 -4.13 8.66 -2.21
N SER A 88 -3.55 7.83 -3.08
CA SER A 88 -3.02 6.51 -2.72
C SER A 88 -1.55 6.34 -3.05
N ASN A 89 -1.06 7.02 -4.09
CA ASN A 89 0.27 6.78 -4.65
C ASN A 89 0.83 7.97 -5.43
N GLY A 90 2.06 7.84 -5.95
CA GLY A 90 2.74 8.84 -6.77
C GLY A 90 4.26 8.69 -6.71
N ILE A 91 4.99 9.41 -7.56
CA ILE A 91 6.46 9.33 -7.67
C ILE A 91 7.22 9.82 -6.42
N GLY A 92 6.53 10.45 -5.49
CA GLY A 92 7.08 10.79 -4.17
C GLY A 92 6.97 9.68 -3.12
N GLY A 93 6.47 8.51 -3.51
CA GLY A 93 6.28 7.32 -2.67
C GLY A 93 7.31 6.22 -2.90
N ASP A 94 6.98 5.04 -2.34
CA ASP A 94 7.77 3.82 -2.44
C ASP A 94 7.07 2.77 -3.30
N LEU A 95 7.86 1.87 -3.91
CA LEU A 95 7.38 0.80 -4.76
C LEU A 95 8.03 -0.52 -4.40
N PHE A 96 7.22 -1.59 -4.31
CA PHE A 96 7.68 -2.97 -4.27
C PHE A 96 7.08 -3.75 -5.43
N ALA A 97 7.83 -4.70 -5.99
CA ALA A 97 7.31 -5.60 -7.00
C ALA A 97 7.93 -7.00 -6.93
N ILE A 98 7.16 -7.98 -7.40
CA ILE A 98 7.63 -9.31 -7.76
C ILE A 98 7.41 -9.49 -9.26
N VAL A 99 8.46 -9.85 -9.97
CA VAL A 99 8.44 -10.12 -11.41
C VAL A 99 8.73 -11.60 -11.64
N TYR A 100 7.87 -12.27 -12.36
CA TYR A 100 8.12 -13.59 -12.90
C TYR A 100 8.66 -13.49 -14.32
N SER A 101 9.86 -14.01 -14.54
CA SER A 101 10.46 -14.16 -15.87
C SER A 101 10.14 -15.57 -16.41
N ALA A 102 9.29 -15.66 -17.41
CA ALA A 102 8.94 -16.93 -18.04
C ALA A 102 10.15 -17.59 -18.70
N LYS A 103 11.03 -16.79 -19.33
CA LYS A 103 12.26 -17.28 -19.96
C LYS A 103 13.21 -17.99 -18.98
N GLU A 104 13.27 -17.49 -17.74
CA GLU A 104 14.19 -18.00 -16.73
C GLU A 104 13.50 -18.92 -15.73
N ASN A 105 12.17 -19.01 -15.79
CA ASN A 105 11.31 -19.67 -14.81
C ASN A 105 11.67 -19.24 -13.38
N LYS A 106 11.77 -17.92 -13.17
CA LYS A 106 12.29 -17.35 -11.93
C LYS A 106 11.54 -16.11 -11.48
N LEU A 107 11.33 -16.00 -10.15
CA LEU A 107 10.83 -14.80 -9.49
C LEU A 107 11.97 -13.86 -9.11
N TYR A 108 11.76 -12.58 -9.32
CA TYR A 108 12.63 -11.48 -8.90
C TYR A 108 11.85 -10.52 -8.04
N GLY A 109 12.35 -10.20 -6.85
CA GLY A 109 11.76 -9.20 -5.98
C GLY A 109 12.54 -7.89 -6.02
N ILE A 110 11.86 -6.75 -5.98
CA ILE A 110 12.49 -5.43 -5.82
C ILE A 110 11.88 -4.69 -4.63
N ASN A 111 12.75 -4.17 -3.77
CA ASN A 111 12.41 -3.29 -2.67
C ASN A 111 12.91 -1.88 -2.97
N GLY A 112 11.98 -1.01 -3.39
CA GLY A 112 12.20 0.40 -3.66
C GLY A 112 11.79 1.31 -2.50
N SER A 113 11.91 0.87 -1.24
CA SER A 113 11.65 1.75 -0.10
C SER A 113 12.79 2.71 0.16
N GLY A 114 12.43 3.95 0.45
CA GLY A 114 13.37 5.01 0.75
C GLY A 114 13.87 4.99 2.19
N ARG A 115 14.97 5.70 2.41
CA ARG A 115 15.61 5.82 3.73
C ARG A 115 15.27 7.16 4.37
N SER A 116 15.26 7.19 5.70
CA SER A 116 15.19 8.43 6.49
C SER A 116 16.36 9.35 6.17
N PRO A 117 16.23 10.68 6.38
CA PRO A 117 17.31 11.63 6.19
C PRO A 117 18.55 11.25 7.02
N ALA A 118 19.72 11.20 6.38
CA ALA A 118 20.97 10.86 7.05
C ALA A 118 21.45 11.97 8.03
N GLY A 119 21.00 13.19 7.80
CA GLY A 119 21.34 14.35 8.62
C GLY A 119 20.44 14.59 9.84
N LEU A 120 19.41 13.76 10.07
CA LEU A 120 18.50 13.88 11.21
C LEU A 120 18.78 12.77 12.22
N SER A 121 19.45 13.10 13.33
CA SER A 121 19.75 12.12 14.38
C SER A 121 18.51 11.75 15.21
N TYR A 122 18.58 10.64 15.97
CA TYR A 122 17.51 10.24 16.89
C TYR A 122 17.22 11.30 17.94
N ASP A 123 18.25 11.90 18.55
CA ASP A 123 18.08 12.93 19.57
C ASP A 123 17.48 14.21 18.98
N GLN A 124 17.88 14.54 17.77
CA GLN A 124 17.32 15.67 17.04
C GLN A 124 15.84 15.43 16.69
N MET A 125 15.48 14.23 16.22
CA MET A 125 14.08 13.83 15.99
C MET A 125 13.27 13.97 17.29
N LYS A 126 13.81 13.52 18.44
CA LYS A 126 13.15 13.69 19.75
C LYS A 126 12.95 15.16 20.09
N ALA A 127 13.95 16.03 19.84
CA ALA A 127 13.83 17.45 20.10
C ALA A 127 12.75 18.10 19.23
N GLU A 128 12.69 17.76 17.94
CA GLU A 128 11.63 18.22 17.04
C GLU A 128 10.23 17.78 17.51
N LEU A 129 10.09 16.51 17.92
CA LEU A 129 8.82 16.01 18.46
C LEU A 129 8.41 16.72 19.74
N ALA A 130 9.36 17.05 20.62
CA ALA A 130 9.08 17.80 21.84
C ALA A 130 8.54 19.21 21.55
N THR A 131 9.05 19.90 20.51
CA THR A 131 8.51 21.22 20.09
C THR A 131 7.08 21.12 19.58
N LEU A 132 6.69 19.97 19.05
CA LEU A 132 5.34 19.67 18.57
C LEU A 132 4.43 19.09 19.67
N HIS A 133 4.94 18.93 20.90
CA HIS A 133 4.26 18.22 21.99
C HIS A 133 3.77 16.81 21.61
N ARG A 134 4.64 16.04 20.88
CA ARG A 134 4.36 14.69 20.42
C ARG A 134 5.41 13.69 20.90
N GLU A 135 4.98 12.43 21.07
CA GLU A 135 5.87 11.30 21.38
C GLU A 135 6.19 10.45 20.15
N THR A 136 5.40 10.60 19.09
CA THR A 136 5.51 9.84 17.83
C THR A 136 5.65 10.77 16.64
N ILE A 137 6.29 10.29 15.58
CA ILE A 137 6.45 11.03 14.33
C ILE A 137 5.06 11.32 13.73
N PRO A 138 4.75 12.59 13.40
CA PRO A 138 3.45 12.94 12.83
C PRO A 138 3.25 12.35 11.43
N PRO A 139 1.99 12.15 10.98
CA PRO A 139 1.71 11.68 9.62
C PRO A 139 1.86 12.76 8.55
N THR A 140 2.01 14.03 8.92
CA THR A 140 2.08 15.16 7.99
C THR A 140 3.29 16.06 8.27
N GLY A 141 3.67 16.86 7.28
CA GLY A 141 4.79 17.79 7.40
C GLY A 141 6.14 17.16 7.02
N MET A 142 7.24 17.72 7.55
CA MET A 142 8.61 17.38 7.12
C MET A 142 9.20 16.14 7.79
N LEU A 143 8.79 15.82 9.02
CA LEU A 143 9.41 14.76 9.83
C LEU A 143 9.19 13.33 9.30
N PRO A 144 7.99 12.97 8.74
CA PRO A 144 7.73 11.61 8.27
C PRO A 144 8.34 11.32 6.89
N ILE A 145 8.93 12.31 6.22
CA ILE A 145 9.40 12.15 4.84
C ILE A 145 10.66 11.29 4.82
N SER A 146 10.66 10.26 3.98
CA SER A 146 11.84 9.51 3.55
C SER A 146 12.10 9.73 2.07
N VAL A 147 13.27 9.34 1.59
CA VAL A 147 13.64 9.48 0.16
C VAL A 147 12.62 8.72 -0.69
N PRO A 148 11.98 9.33 -1.70
CA PRO A 148 11.11 8.62 -2.62
C PRO A 148 11.85 7.52 -3.37
N GLY A 149 11.34 6.29 -3.38
CA GLY A 149 12.01 5.17 -4.03
C GLY A 149 11.38 4.70 -5.33
N ALA A 150 10.16 5.15 -5.66
CA ALA A 150 9.40 4.64 -6.80
C ALA A 150 10.11 4.82 -8.14
N VAL A 151 10.70 5.99 -8.41
CA VAL A 151 11.39 6.29 -9.68
C VAL A 151 12.65 5.43 -9.87
N ASP A 152 13.38 5.16 -8.79
CA ASP A 152 14.54 4.28 -8.84
C ASP A 152 14.13 2.83 -9.10
N ALA A 153 13.05 2.37 -8.46
CA ALA A 153 12.49 1.05 -8.72
C ALA A 153 12.00 0.90 -10.18
N TRP A 154 11.38 1.92 -10.76
CA TRP A 154 11.04 1.92 -12.19
C TRP A 154 12.28 1.77 -13.06
N ALA A 155 13.32 2.54 -12.78
CA ALA A 155 14.56 2.49 -13.55
C ALA A 155 15.24 1.11 -13.48
N GLU A 156 15.29 0.50 -12.30
CA GLU A 156 15.85 -0.84 -12.11
C GLU A 156 15.01 -1.92 -12.81
N LEU A 157 13.67 -1.86 -12.67
CA LEU A 157 12.74 -2.76 -13.36
C LEU A 157 12.88 -2.64 -14.89
N HIS A 158 12.84 -1.41 -15.40
CA HIS A 158 12.96 -1.11 -16.82
C HIS A 158 14.31 -1.55 -17.40
N LYS A 159 15.42 -1.26 -16.72
CA LYS A 159 16.76 -1.69 -17.11
C LYS A 159 16.87 -3.21 -17.29
N LYS A 160 16.19 -3.98 -16.45
CA LYS A 160 16.29 -5.44 -16.43
C LYS A 160 15.30 -6.12 -17.38
N PHE A 161 14.07 -5.59 -17.50
CA PHE A 161 12.96 -6.27 -18.16
C PHE A 161 12.23 -5.43 -19.20
N GLY A 162 12.54 -4.12 -19.32
CA GLY A 162 11.92 -3.23 -20.30
C GLY A 162 12.32 -3.55 -21.73
N LYS A 163 11.40 -3.36 -22.65
CA LYS A 163 11.57 -3.52 -24.10
C LYS A 163 11.45 -2.19 -24.85
N LEU A 164 10.63 -1.27 -24.36
CA LEU A 164 10.43 0.05 -24.92
C LEU A 164 11.40 1.06 -24.29
N LYS A 165 11.39 2.30 -24.77
CA LYS A 165 12.08 3.39 -24.08
C LYS A 165 11.26 3.85 -22.90
N LEU A 166 11.90 4.20 -21.78
CA LEU A 166 11.21 4.74 -20.60
C LEU A 166 10.36 5.98 -20.94
N SER A 167 10.80 6.81 -21.91
CA SER A 167 10.01 7.94 -22.41
C SER A 167 8.70 7.51 -23.07
N ASP A 168 8.67 6.35 -23.73
CA ASP A 168 7.47 5.82 -24.36
C ASP A 168 6.49 5.27 -23.31
N ASP A 169 6.99 4.68 -22.24
CA ASP A 169 6.19 4.20 -21.12
C ASP A 169 5.56 5.35 -20.35
N LEU A 170 6.28 6.45 -20.15
CA LEU A 170 5.77 7.61 -19.42
C LEU A 170 4.90 8.55 -20.27
N ALA A 171 4.98 8.47 -21.61
CA ALA A 171 4.25 9.38 -22.51
C ALA A 171 2.73 9.42 -22.28
N PRO A 172 2.00 8.31 -22.00
CA PRO A 172 0.58 8.37 -21.71
C PRO A 172 0.25 9.16 -20.44
N ALA A 173 1.00 8.97 -19.36
CA ALA A 173 0.82 9.70 -18.11
C ALA A 173 1.10 11.21 -18.29
N ILE A 174 2.15 11.55 -19.05
CA ILE A 174 2.49 12.93 -19.41
C ILE A 174 1.33 13.59 -20.17
N ARG A 175 0.77 12.91 -21.17
CA ARG A 175 -0.36 13.42 -21.96
C ARG A 175 -1.59 13.67 -21.07
N TYR A 176 -1.97 12.70 -20.21
CA TYR A 176 -3.08 12.91 -19.28
C TYR A 176 -2.82 14.04 -18.28
N ALA A 177 -1.59 14.24 -17.84
CA ALA A 177 -1.25 15.34 -16.94
C ALA A 177 -1.37 16.72 -17.61
N GLU A 178 -1.10 16.82 -18.92
CA GLU A 178 -1.20 18.04 -19.72
C GLU A 178 -2.63 18.32 -20.22
N GLU A 179 -3.25 17.32 -20.86
CA GLU A 179 -4.57 17.46 -21.46
C GLU A 179 -5.68 17.40 -20.41
N GLY A 180 -5.45 16.66 -19.32
CA GLY A 180 -6.39 16.41 -18.25
C GLY A 180 -7.11 15.06 -18.37
N PHE A 181 -7.70 14.64 -17.24
CA PHE A 181 -8.50 13.42 -17.16
C PHE A 181 -9.73 13.65 -16.27
N PRO A 182 -10.84 12.94 -16.51
CA PRO A 182 -12.03 13.02 -15.66
C PRO A 182 -11.78 12.30 -14.33
N VAL A 183 -11.98 12.99 -13.21
CA VAL A 183 -11.82 12.42 -11.87
C VAL A 183 -12.99 11.49 -11.54
N THR A 184 -12.68 10.29 -11.01
CA THR A 184 -13.68 9.30 -10.64
C THR A 184 -14.32 9.62 -9.28
N GLU A 185 -15.51 9.06 -9.01
CA GLU A 185 -16.31 9.37 -7.83
C GLU A 185 -15.58 9.06 -6.51
N LEU A 186 -15.01 7.87 -6.39
CA LEU A 186 -14.30 7.46 -5.16
C LEU A 186 -13.05 8.31 -4.92
N ILE A 187 -12.30 8.60 -5.97
CA ILE A 187 -11.11 9.43 -5.88
C ILE A 187 -11.48 10.87 -5.52
N ALA A 188 -12.53 11.45 -6.12
CA ALA A 188 -13.03 12.78 -5.74
C ALA A 188 -13.42 12.86 -4.26
N TYR A 189 -14.05 11.80 -3.73
CA TYR A 189 -14.44 11.72 -2.32
C TYR A 189 -13.22 11.81 -1.39
N TYR A 190 -12.18 10.98 -1.62
CA TYR A 190 -10.97 11.01 -0.78
C TYR A 190 -10.14 12.29 -0.99
N TRP A 191 -10.09 12.80 -2.21
CA TRP A 191 -9.36 14.04 -2.53
C TRP A 191 -9.88 15.26 -1.77
N ALA A 192 -11.19 15.31 -1.53
CA ALA A 192 -11.86 16.41 -0.84
C ALA A 192 -11.34 16.67 0.60
N PHE A 193 -10.68 15.70 1.21
CA PHE A 193 -10.08 15.87 2.54
C PHE A 193 -8.75 16.65 2.53
N GLY A 194 -8.02 16.64 1.41
CA GLY A 194 -6.67 17.18 1.29
C GLY A 194 -6.50 18.63 1.75
N PRO A 195 -7.27 19.62 1.24
CA PRO A 195 -7.12 21.01 1.62
C PRO A 195 -7.28 21.29 3.11
N ARG A 196 -8.09 20.49 3.81
CA ARG A 196 -8.27 20.62 5.25
C ARG A 196 -7.12 19.95 6.01
N LEU A 197 -6.67 18.78 5.56
CA LEU A 197 -5.61 18.00 6.24
C LEU A 197 -4.25 18.68 6.16
N TYR A 198 -3.95 19.35 5.04
CA TYR A 198 -2.64 19.92 4.77
C TYR A 198 -2.60 21.44 4.87
N LYS A 199 -3.63 22.03 5.51
CA LYS A 199 -3.71 23.47 5.73
C LYS A 199 -2.52 23.97 6.56
N GLY A 200 -1.84 25.00 6.05
CA GLY A 200 -0.73 25.64 6.76
C GLY A 200 0.61 24.92 6.64
N LEU A 201 0.69 23.80 5.94
CA LEU A 201 1.96 23.17 5.62
C LEU A 201 2.70 23.97 4.53
N PRO A 202 4.03 23.99 4.55
CA PRO A 202 4.81 24.64 3.50
C PRO A 202 4.73 23.88 2.18
N GLY A 203 4.87 24.61 1.07
CA GLY A 203 4.87 24.06 -0.27
C GLY A 203 3.61 24.36 -1.07
N ALA A 204 3.51 23.74 -2.24
CA ALA A 204 2.52 24.04 -3.29
C ALA A 204 1.36 23.04 -3.32
N PHE A 205 0.88 22.56 -2.16
CA PHE A 205 -0.21 21.57 -2.15
C PHE A 205 -1.47 22.07 -2.84
N LEU A 206 -1.94 23.27 -2.49
CA LEU A 206 -3.18 23.83 -3.03
C LEU A 206 -3.05 24.11 -4.53
N GLU A 207 -1.93 24.68 -4.96
CA GLU A 207 -1.64 24.99 -6.36
C GLU A 207 -1.59 23.73 -7.22
N THR A 208 -1.08 22.64 -6.67
CA THR A 208 -0.88 21.37 -7.37
C THR A 208 -2.14 20.52 -7.42
N TYR A 209 -2.89 20.45 -6.30
CA TYR A 209 -3.97 19.47 -6.12
C TYR A 209 -5.36 20.07 -5.99
N THR A 210 -5.54 21.35 -6.35
CA THR A 210 -6.88 21.96 -6.43
C THR A 210 -7.10 22.66 -7.78
N LEU A 211 -8.35 22.76 -8.20
CA LEU A 211 -8.70 23.32 -9.52
C LEU A 211 -8.47 24.83 -9.63
N ASP A 212 -8.45 25.54 -8.52
CA ASP A 212 -8.32 26.99 -8.43
C ASP A 212 -7.07 27.46 -7.70
N GLY A 213 -6.22 26.54 -7.25
CA GLY A 213 -5.06 26.84 -6.43
C GLY A 213 -5.39 27.35 -5.02
N LYS A 214 -6.65 27.30 -4.59
CA LYS A 214 -7.15 27.91 -3.35
C LYS A 214 -7.95 26.96 -2.46
N GLY A 215 -8.22 25.75 -2.91
CA GLY A 215 -8.88 24.73 -2.11
C GLY A 215 -10.10 24.05 -2.75
N ARG A 216 -10.52 24.42 -3.96
CA ARG A 216 -11.55 23.71 -4.69
C ARG A 216 -11.02 22.42 -5.28
N THR A 217 -11.27 21.32 -4.60
CA THR A 217 -10.91 19.98 -5.08
C THR A 217 -11.77 19.54 -6.26
N PRO A 218 -11.27 18.67 -7.15
CA PRO A 218 -12.06 18.17 -8.25
C PRO A 218 -13.21 17.28 -7.74
N ALA A 219 -14.40 17.52 -8.30
CA ALA A 219 -15.57 16.66 -8.14
C ALA A 219 -15.57 15.54 -9.20
N LYS A 220 -16.45 14.55 -9.04
CA LYS A 220 -16.69 13.50 -10.05
C LYS A 220 -16.95 14.11 -11.42
N GLY A 221 -16.14 13.73 -12.40
CA GLY A 221 -16.26 14.18 -13.78
C GLY A 221 -15.54 15.48 -14.11
N ASP A 222 -15.05 16.23 -13.12
CA ASP A 222 -14.20 17.39 -13.38
C ASP A 222 -12.90 16.95 -14.07
N ILE A 223 -12.44 17.77 -15.00
CA ILE A 223 -11.16 17.54 -15.69
C ILE A 223 -10.03 18.11 -14.85
N PHE A 224 -9.17 17.26 -14.36
CA PHE A 224 -7.98 17.65 -13.59
C PHE A 224 -6.73 17.59 -14.44
N LYS A 225 -5.82 18.55 -14.26
CA LYS A 225 -4.52 18.67 -14.93
C LYS A 225 -3.41 18.84 -13.89
N ASN A 226 -2.23 18.32 -14.20
CA ASN A 226 -1.02 18.53 -13.38
C ASN A 226 0.20 18.76 -14.30
N PRO A 227 0.34 19.97 -14.86
CA PRO A 227 1.41 20.28 -15.81
C PRO A 227 2.81 20.18 -15.19
N ASP A 228 2.96 20.38 -13.91
CA ASP A 228 4.26 20.27 -13.22
C ASP A 228 4.68 18.80 -13.09
N LEU A 229 3.73 17.89 -12.82
CA LEU A 229 4.01 16.45 -12.87
C LEU A 229 4.38 16.00 -14.30
N ALA A 230 3.69 16.53 -15.32
CA ALA A 230 4.03 16.25 -16.71
C ALA A 230 5.48 16.63 -17.04
N LYS A 231 5.93 17.81 -16.62
CA LYS A 231 7.34 18.26 -16.78
C LYS A 231 8.32 17.31 -16.07
N THR A 232 8.00 16.93 -14.83
CA THR A 232 8.86 16.03 -14.05
C THR A 232 8.94 14.64 -14.69
N LEU A 233 7.82 14.06 -15.13
CA LEU A 233 7.80 12.77 -15.82
C LEU A 233 8.56 12.82 -17.17
N ARG A 234 8.42 13.91 -17.91
CA ARG A 234 9.17 14.12 -19.17
C ARG A 234 10.67 14.14 -18.93
N LEU A 235 11.13 14.87 -17.91
CA LEU A 235 12.55 14.89 -17.54
C LEU A 235 13.05 13.48 -17.17
N ILE A 236 12.26 12.70 -16.41
CA ILE A 236 12.61 11.32 -16.08
C ILE A 236 12.66 10.45 -17.35
N GLY A 237 11.69 10.56 -18.23
CA GLY A 237 11.65 9.80 -19.49
C GLY A 237 12.84 10.11 -20.43
N GLU A 238 13.26 11.37 -20.52
CA GLU A 238 14.32 11.83 -21.42
C GLU A 238 15.73 11.64 -20.84
N LYS A 239 15.92 11.93 -19.54
CA LYS A 239 17.22 11.94 -18.86
C LYS A 239 17.46 10.76 -17.93
N GLY A 240 16.45 9.92 -17.74
CA GLY A 240 16.52 8.74 -16.88
C GLY A 240 16.48 9.07 -15.38
N ARG A 241 16.82 8.06 -14.58
CA ARG A 241 16.82 8.08 -13.11
C ARG A 241 17.60 9.26 -12.50
N ASP A 242 18.76 9.54 -13.05
CA ASP A 242 19.71 10.47 -12.41
C ASP A 242 19.22 11.92 -12.38
N VAL A 243 18.30 12.33 -13.25
CA VAL A 243 17.69 13.67 -13.15
C VAL A 243 16.89 13.84 -11.86
N PHE A 244 16.28 12.75 -11.37
CA PHE A 244 15.49 12.76 -10.14
C PHE A 244 16.38 12.69 -8.88
N TYR A 245 17.43 11.85 -8.89
CA TYR A 245 18.23 11.59 -7.69
C TYR A 245 19.54 12.38 -7.60
N LYS A 246 20.09 12.86 -8.72
CA LYS A 246 21.37 13.60 -8.75
C LYS A 246 21.27 14.94 -9.46
N GLY A 247 20.22 15.15 -10.27
CA GLY A 247 20.05 16.31 -11.11
C GLY A 247 19.10 17.36 -10.54
N GLU A 248 18.49 18.09 -11.44
CA GLU A 248 17.69 19.28 -11.15
C GLU A 248 16.49 19.04 -10.24
N VAL A 249 15.90 17.82 -10.24
CA VAL A 249 14.80 17.49 -9.30
C VAL A 249 15.33 17.43 -7.88
N ALA A 250 16.44 16.72 -7.65
CA ALA A 250 17.08 16.66 -6.32
C ALA A 250 17.56 18.03 -5.84
N ASP A 251 18.09 18.89 -6.74
CA ASP A 251 18.50 20.26 -6.43
C ASP A 251 17.32 21.11 -5.95
N LYS A 252 16.18 21.05 -6.65
CA LYS A 252 14.96 21.77 -6.23
C LYS A 252 14.47 21.31 -4.89
N ILE A 253 14.49 19.99 -4.64
CA ILE A 253 14.05 19.39 -3.37
C ILE A 253 14.98 19.85 -2.23
N ASP A 254 16.31 19.76 -2.39
CA ASP A 254 17.28 20.16 -1.36
C ASP A 254 17.13 21.65 -0.99
N ASN A 255 17.01 22.51 -1.99
CA ASN A 255 16.79 23.95 -1.78
C ASN A 255 15.49 24.23 -1.02
N PHE A 256 14.38 23.57 -1.42
CA PHE A 256 13.10 23.73 -0.74
C PHE A 256 13.16 23.21 0.72
N MET A 257 13.74 22.04 0.94
CA MET A 257 13.87 21.44 2.28
C MET A 257 14.69 22.35 3.20
N ARG A 258 15.80 22.91 2.72
CA ARG A 258 16.62 23.87 3.48
C ARG A 258 15.84 25.13 3.86
N ALA A 259 15.09 25.68 2.91
CA ALA A 259 14.32 26.91 3.12
C ALA A 259 13.13 26.76 4.08
N ASN A 260 12.61 25.52 4.25
CA ASN A 260 11.38 25.23 4.98
C ASN A 260 11.59 24.29 6.19
N GLY A 261 12.82 24.12 6.68
CA GLY A 261 13.11 23.29 7.86
C GLY A 261 12.99 21.80 7.64
N GLY A 262 12.98 21.32 6.39
CA GLY A 262 13.01 19.90 6.06
C GLY A 262 14.41 19.30 6.19
N PHE A 263 14.50 17.98 6.32
CA PHE A 263 15.74 17.28 6.66
C PHE A 263 16.36 16.49 5.48
N LEU A 264 15.60 16.16 4.44
CA LEU A 264 16.16 15.54 3.24
C LEU A 264 17.15 16.48 2.54
N ARG A 265 18.25 15.91 2.07
CA ARG A 265 19.30 16.59 1.33
C ARG A 265 19.58 15.88 0.01
N LYS A 266 20.09 16.58 -0.97
CA LYS A 266 20.53 15.98 -2.25
C LYS A 266 21.40 14.74 -2.04
N ALA A 267 22.29 14.74 -1.07
CA ALA A 267 23.13 13.61 -0.74
C ALA A 267 22.34 12.34 -0.30
N ASP A 268 21.15 12.49 0.27
CA ASP A 268 20.28 11.37 0.60
C ASP A 268 19.71 10.74 -0.67
N PHE A 269 19.31 11.56 -1.64
CA PHE A 269 18.86 11.13 -2.95
C PHE A 269 19.96 10.44 -3.75
N GLU A 270 21.16 11.02 -3.79
CA GLU A 270 22.32 10.47 -4.52
C GLU A 270 22.71 9.07 -4.03
N LYS A 271 22.56 8.81 -2.74
CA LYS A 271 22.85 7.52 -2.09
C LYS A 271 21.71 6.51 -2.21
N HIS A 272 20.53 6.94 -2.63
CA HIS A 272 19.39 6.04 -2.71
C HIS A 272 19.58 5.00 -3.83
N THR A 273 19.28 3.75 -3.47
CA THR A 273 19.20 2.63 -4.42
C THR A 273 18.11 1.67 -3.97
N SER A 274 17.32 1.21 -4.91
CA SER A 274 16.44 0.05 -4.72
C SER A 274 17.27 -1.22 -4.56
N THR A 275 16.72 -2.21 -3.90
CA THR A 275 17.43 -3.46 -3.63
C THR A 275 16.70 -4.62 -4.28
N TRP A 276 17.39 -5.34 -5.15
CA TRP A 276 16.91 -6.65 -5.60
C TRP A 276 17.00 -7.65 -4.46
N VAL A 277 15.92 -8.38 -4.22
CA VAL A 277 15.80 -9.37 -3.15
C VAL A 277 15.18 -10.65 -3.70
N ASP A 278 15.57 -11.79 -3.17
CA ASP A 278 14.89 -13.03 -3.48
C ASP A 278 13.57 -13.08 -2.68
N PRO A 279 12.42 -13.30 -3.33
CA PRO A 279 11.17 -13.51 -2.64
C PRO A 279 11.26 -14.74 -1.71
N VAL A 280 10.62 -14.64 -0.56
CA VAL A 280 10.51 -15.75 0.40
C VAL A 280 9.13 -16.38 0.30
N SER A 281 9.01 -17.66 0.60
CA SER A 281 7.74 -18.38 0.41
C SER A 281 7.37 -19.28 1.57
N THR A 282 6.11 -19.69 1.56
CA THR A 282 5.62 -20.86 2.27
C THR A 282 4.73 -21.68 1.36
N ASN A 283 4.78 -23.00 1.48
CA ASN A 283 3.77 -23.84 0.86
C ASN A 283 2.51 -23.83 1.74
N TYR A 284 1.36 -23.52 1.12
CA TYR A 284 0.06 -23.58 1.76
C TYR A 284 -0.86 -24.49 0.95
N ARG A 285 -1.07 -25.71 1.43
CA ARG A 285 -1.99 -26.69 0.81
C ARG A 285 -1.70 -26.96 -0.66
N GLY A 286 -0.41 -27.08 -1.01
CA GLY A 286 0.04 -27.38 -2.38
C GLY A 286 0.25 -26.15 -3.27
N TYR A 287 0.10 -24.93 -2.73
CA TYR A 287 0.45 -23.69 -3.40
C TYR A 287 1.66 -23.05 -2.72
N ASP A 288 2.65 -22.64 -3.47
CA ASP A 288 3.76 -21.84 -2.99
C ASP A 288 3.39 -20.37 -3.05
N VAL A 289 3.28 -19.73 -1.89
CA VAL A 289 2.92 -18.32 -1.74
C VAL A 289 4.18 -17.54 -1.44
N PHE A 290 4.48 -16.55 -2.28
CA PHE A 290 5.68 -15.73 -2.23
C PHE A 290 5.37 -14.30 -1.81
N GLU A 291 6.27 -13.74 -1.00
CA GLU A 291 6.25 -12.36 -0.53
C GLU A 291 7.68 -11.81 -0.47
N LEU A 292 7.83 -10.47 -0.37
CA LEU A 292 9.14 -9.90 -0.14
C LEU A 292 9.56 -10.01 1.33
N PRO A 293 10.87 -10.20 1.59
CA PRO A 293 11.41 -10.17 2.96
C PRO A 293 11.29 -8.77 3.58
N PRO A 294 11.49 -8.61 4.92
CA PRO A 294 11.53 -7.31 5.58
C PRO A 294 12.56 -6.34 4.94
N ASN A 295 12.34 -5.04 5.02
CA ASN A 295 11.54 -4.20 5.95
C ASN A 295 10.02 -4.20 5.71
N GLY A 296 9.52 -4.83 4.63
CA GLY A 296 8.09 -5.01 4.38
C GLY A 296 7.40 -6.00 5.33
N GLN A 297 6.06 -6.01 5.30
CA GLN A 297 5.27 -6.91 6.14
C GLN A 297 4.77 -8.17 5.41
N GLY A 298 5.22 -8.46 4.20
CA GLY A 298 4.73 -9.59 3.39
C GLY A 298 4.78 -10.93 4.13
N ILE A 299 5.85 -11.18 4.87
CA ILE A 299 6.01 -12.42 5.64
C ILE A 299 4.94 -12.62 6.73
N ALA A 300 4.19 -11.57 7.13
CA ALA A 300 3.05 -11.76 8.04
C ALA A 300 1.92 -12.55 7.38
N ALA A 301 1.70 -12.37 6.08
CA ALA A 301 0.74 -13.19 5.33
C ALA A 301 1.17 -14.66 5.33
N LEU A 302 2.47 -14.93 5.10
CA LEU A 302 3.03 -16.29 5.14
C LEU A 302 2.91 -16.93 6.52
N GLN A 303 3.16 -16.17 7.61
CA GLN A 303 2.95 -16.65 8.98
C GLN A 303 1.48 -16.98 9.26
N ILE A 304 0.54 -16.13 8.81
CA ILE A 304 -0.89 -16.39 8.95
C ILE A 304 -1.27 -17.67 8.23
N LEU A 305 -0.82 -17.87 6.98
CA LEU A 305 -1.09 -19.10 6.22
C LEU A 305 -0.54 -20.34 6.94
N ASN A 306 0.69 -20.27 7.47
CA ASN A 306 1.29 -21.37 8.22
C ASN A 306 0.49 -21.71 9.49
N ILE A 307 -0.07 -20.72 10.19
CA ILE A 307 -0.92 -20.95 11.35
C ILE A 307 -2.24 -21.57 10.91
N LEU A 308 -2.89 -21.02 9.86
CA LEU A 308 -4.19 -21.47 9.36
C LEU A 308 -4.16 -22.87 8.73
N GLU A 309 -3.02 -23.34 8.25
CA GLU A 309 -2.90 -24.66 7.62
C GLU A 309 -3.32 -25.82 8.55
N GLY A 310 -3.21 -25.61 9.86
CA GLY A 310 -3.63 -26.61 10.85
C GLY A 310 -5.12 -26.66 11.16
N PHE A 311 -5.94 -25.86 10.50
CA PHE A 311 -7.41 -25.85 10.68
C PHE A 311 -8.11 -26.30 9.43
N ASP A 312 -9.22 -27.03 9.55
CA ASP A 312 -10.10 -27.34 8.42
C ASP A 312 -11.08 -26.18 8.17
N LEU A 313 -10.57 -25.10 7.55
CA LEU A 313 -11.40 -23.94 7.22
C LEU A 313 -12.56 -24.27 6.28
N ARG A 314 -12.46 -25.37 5.51
CA ARG A 314 -13.54 -25.80 4.63
C ARG A 314 -14.71 -26.38 5.42
N ALA A 315 -14.42 -27.23 6.40
CA ALA A 315 -15.43 -27.79 7.30
C ALA A 315 -16.07 -26.71 8.18
N MET A 316 -15.30 -25.69 8.60
CA MET A 316 -15.84 -24.55 9.35
C MET A 316 -16.85 -23.71 8.54
N GLY A 317 -16.79 -23.74 7.22
CA GLY A 317 -17.66 -22.98 6.32
C GLY A 317 -17.14 -21.57 6.00
N ARG A 318 -17.41 -21.13 4.77
CA ARG A 318 -16.98 -19.81 4.30
C ARG A 318 -17.69 -18.68 5.05
N ASN A 319 -16.91 -17.76 5.63
CA ASN A 319 -17.40 -16.60 6.40
C ASN A 319 -18.27 -16.97 7.62
N SER A 320 -18.16 -18.19 8.11
CA SER A 320 -18.77 -18.56 9.39
C SER A 320 -18.09 -17.81 10.55
N PRO A 321 -18.74 -17.64 11.70
CA PRO A 321 -18.12 -17.08 12.91
C PRO A 321 -16.82 -17.80 13.28
N GLU A 322 -16.78 -19.13 13.17
CA GLU A 322 -15.61 -19.97 13.48
C GLU A 322 -14.45 -19.68 12.54
N THR A 323 -14.71 -19.59 11.22
CA THR A 323 -13.68 -19.25 10.24
C THR A 323 -13.13 -17.83 10.47
N LEU A 324 -14.02 -16.85 10.65
CA LEU A 324 -13.61 -15.46 10.88
C LEU A 324 -12.83 -15.31 12.20
N HIS A 325 -13.29 -15.96 13.26
CA HIS A 325 -12.59 -15.98 14.54
C HIS A 325 -11.18 -16.55 14.39
N THR A 326 -11.04 -17.73 13.77
CA THR A 326 -9.75 -18.40 13.56
C THR A 326 -8.80 -17.53 12.75
N MET A 327 -9.27 -16.88 11.67
CA MET A 327 -8.47 -15.98 10.84
C MET A 327 -8.02 -14.73 11.61
N ILE A 328 -8.91 -14.15 12.43
CA ILE A 328 -8.59 -12.96 13.24
C ILE A 328 -7.56 -13.31 14.32
N GLU A 329 -7.70 -14.44 15.00
CA GLU A 329 -6.73 -14.87 16.01
C GLU A 329 -5.37 -15.19 15.39
N ALA A 330 -5.32 -15.88 14.26
CA ALA A 330 -4.08 -16.10 13.51
C ALA A 330 -3.40 -14.78 13.12
N LYS A 331 -4.19 -13.80 12.67
CA LYS A 331 -3.69 -12.45 12.39
C LYS A 331 -3.11 -11.77 13.62
N LYS A 332 -3.80 -11.79 14.77
CA LYS A 332 -3.27 -11.22 16.03
C LYS A 332 -1.90 -11.77 16.39
N ILE A 333 -1.73 -13.08 16.25
CA ILE A 333 -0.46 -13.79 16.53
C ILE A 333 0.65 -13.30 15.60
N ALA A 334 0.41 -13.26 14.29
CA ALA A 334 1.39 -12.76 13.32
C ALA A 334 1.68 -11.27 13.52
N TRP A 335 0.69 -10.47 13.93
CA TRP A 335 0.87 -9.04 14.22
C TRP A 335 1.71 -8.78 15.46
N ALA A 336 1.61 -9.62 16.48
CA ALA A 336 2.49 -9.53 17.65
C ALA A 336 3.96 -9.78 17.27
N ASP A 337 4.23 -10.78 16.43
CA ASP A 337 5.57 -11.05 15.90
C ASP A 337 6.05 -9.91 14.99
N ARG A 338 5.17 -9.40 14.11
CA ARG A 338 5.47 -8.27 13.24
C ARG A 338 5.90 -7.04 14.03
N ALA A 339 5.16 -6.69 15.07
CA ALA A 339 5.45 -5.54 15.91
C ALA A 339 6.83 -5.63 16.61
N LYS A 340 7.29 -6.84 16.93
CA LYS A 340 8.57 -7.05 17.61
C LYS A 340 9.76 -7.13 16.65
N PHE A 341 9.61 -7.81 15.51
CA PHE A 341 10.75 -8.27 14.72
C PHE A 341 10.93 -7.57 13.38
N TYR A 342 9.89 -6.93 12.80
CA TYR A 342 9.99 -6.42 11.44
C TYR A 342 10.61 -5.03 11.42
N ALA A 343 11.74 -4.93 10.72
CA ALA A 343 12.53 -3.72 10.60
C ALA A 343 13.44 -3.77 9.36
N ASP A 344 14.26 -2.76 9.16
CA ASP A 344 15.32 -2.78 8.15
C ASP A 344 16.40 -3.82 8.52
N PRO A 345 16.62 -4.85 7.68
CA PRO A 345 17.62 -5.89 7.96
C PRO A 345 19.07 -5.38 7.99
N ALA A 346 19.34 -4.18 7.47
CA ALA A 346 20.64 -3.53 7.57
C ALA A 346 20.92 -3.00 9.01
N PHE A 347 19.87 -2.83 9.82
CA PHE A 347 19.95 -2.28 11.17
C PHE A 347 19.54 -3.27 12.26
N SER A 348 18.84 -4.33 11.91
CA SER A 348 18.30 -5.28 12.89
C SER A 348 18.36 -6.70 12.36
N LYS A 349 18.77 -7.65 13.21
CA LYS A 349 18.75 -9.07 12.86
C LYS A 349 17.33 -9.62 12.98
N ILE A 350 16.76 -10.05 11.87
CA ILE A 350 15.40 -10.59 11.80
C ILE A 350 15.49 -12.12 11.73
N PRO A 351 14.83 -12.88 12.64
CA PRO A 351 14.86 -14.35 12.63
C PRO A 351 13.92 -14.92 11.55
N LEU A 352 14.17 -14.58 10.28
CA LEU A 352 13.27 -14.83 9.16
C LEU A 352 12.92 -16.31 9.01
N ALA A 353 13.90 -17.19 9.00
CA ALA A 353 13.68 -18.63 8.86
C ALA A 353 12.86 -19.21 10.03
N GLY A 354 13.11 -18.71 11.26
CA GLY A 354 12.34 -19.08 12.44
C GLY A 354 10.89 -18.67 12.34
N LEU A 355 10.64 -17.41 11.96
CA LEU A 355 9.29 -16.85 11.79
C LEU A 355 8.46 -17.61 10.73
N LEU A 356 9.08 -18.07 9.65
CA LEU A 356 8.42 -18.79 8.56
C LEU A 356 8.36 -20.32 8.78
N SER A 357 8.97 -20.85 9.86
CA SER A 357 9.00 -22.29 10.06
C SER A 357 7.61 -22.84 10.43
N LYS A 358 7.25 -24.00 9.86
CA LYS A 358 6.02 -24.73 10.19
C LYS A 358 5.98 -25.16 11.67
N LYS A 359 7.15 -25.48 12.25
CA LYS A 359 7.28 -25.81 13.67
C LYS A 359 6.85 -24.64 14.56
N TYR A 360 7.38 -23.46 14.28
CA TYR A 360 7.00 -22.24 15.00
C TYR A 360 5.50 -21.93 14.85
N ALA A 361 4.97 -22.00 13.64
CA ALA A 361 3.54 -21.81 13.39
C ALA A 361 2.67 -22.80 14.18
N ALA A 362 3.08 -24.07 14.29
CA ALA A 362 2.38 -25.08 15.09
C ALA A 362 2.37 -24.75 16.60
N GLU A 363 3.48 -24.21 17.13
CA GLU A 363 3.52 -23.73 18.52
C GLU A 363 2.61 -22.51 18.72
N ARG A 364 2.66 -21.54 17.80
CA ARG A 364 1.85 -20.33 17.88
C ARG A 364 0.35 -20.62 17.75
N ARG A 365 -0.03 -21.61 16.95
CA ARG A 365 -1.41 -22.06 16.76
C ARG A 365 -2.10 -22.48 18.06
N LYS A 366 -1.34 -23.04 19.02
CA LYS A 366 -1.87 -23.46 20.34
C LYS A 366 -2.44 -22.30 21.16
N LEU A 367 -2.16 -21.04 20.80
CA LEU A 367 -2.68 -19.86 21.46
C LEU A 367 -4.13 -19.53 21.04
N ILE A 368 -4.64 -20.16 19.98
CA ILE A 368 -6.00 -19.91 19.49
C ILE A 368 -6.97 -20.75 20.30
N ASP A 369 -7.79 -20.07 21.13
CA ASP A 369 -8.94 -20.66 21.80
C ASP A 369 -10.14 -20.58 20.84
N PRO A 370 -10.78 -21.70 20.48
CA PRO A 370 -11.90 -21.68 19.53
C PRO A 370 -13.15 -20.95 20.04
N ASN A 371 -13.26 -20.75 21.36
CA ASN A 371 -14.45 -20.18 21.99
C ASN A 371 -14.25 -18.75 22.51
N HIS A 372 -13.01 -18.28 22.66
CA HIS A 372 -12.71 -16.98 23.25
C HIS A 372 -11.67 -16.21 22.46
N ALA A 373 -11.98 -14.95 22.14
CA ALA A 373 -11.04 -14.04 21.52
C ALA A 373 -9.94 -13.62 22.52
N ALA A 374 -8.68 -13.75 22.12
CA ALA A 374 -7.56 -13.28 22.93
C ALA A 374 -7.60 -11.75 23.07
N LYS A 375 -7.57 -11.26 24.30
CA LYS A 375 -7.50 -9.82 24.59
C LYS A 375 -6.12 -9.25 24.26
N LYS A 376 -5.05 -10.02 24.49
CA LYS A 376 -3.66 -9.66 24.24
C LYS A 376 -2.90 -10.87 23.72
N VAL A 377 -2.03 -10.68 22.75
CA VAL A 377 -1.14 -11.71 22.24
C VAL A 377 0.28 -11.16 22.27
N GLU A 378 1.20 -11.88 22.93
CA GLU A 378 2.60 -11.53 22.96
C GLU A 378 3.35 -12.14 21.76
N ALA A 379 4.41 -11.46 21.33
CA ALA A 379 5.33 -12.01 20.33
C ALA A 379 5.98 -13.29 20.85
N GLY A 380 6.18 -14.25 19.96
CA GLY A 380 6.83 -15.49 20.32
C GLY A 380 8.37 -15.41 20.33
N SER A 381 8.99 -16.60 20.39
CA SER A 381 10.44 -16.75 20.35
C SER A 381 10.84 -17.69 19.20
N PRO A 382 10.83 -17.20 17.93
CA PRO A 382 11.26 -18.00 16.80
C PRO A 382 12.75 -18.35 16.90
N SER A 383 13.15 -19.50 16.35
CA SER A 383 14.57 -19.89 16.32
C SER A 383 15.41 -18.82 15.61
N GLY A 384 16.59 -18.52 16.18
CA GLY A 384 17.45 -17.43 15.69
C GLY A 384 17.14 -16.05 16.30
N SER A 385 16.13 -15.93 17.16
CA SER A 385 15.83 -14.68 17.88
C SER A 385 16.83 -14.40 19.02
N GLU A 386 17.50 -15.44 19.56
CA GLU A 386 18.45 -15.33 20.67
C GLU A 386 19.71 -14.52 20.35
N ALA A 387 20.00 -14.31 19.07
CA ALA A 387 21.19 -13.59 18.61
C ALA A 387 20.95 -12.09 18.33
N SER A 388 19.79 -11.53 18.61
CA SER A 388 19.57 -10.08 18.63
C SER A 388 20.11 -9.54 19.96
N GLY A 389 21.39 -9.17 19.96
CA GLY A 389 22.12 -8.69 21.14
C GLY A 389 21.68 -7.30 21.63
N PHE A 390 20.43 -7.17 22.03
CA PHE A 390 20.00 -6.11 22.92
C PHE A 390 20.08 -6.62 24.35
N THR A 391 21.27 -6.48 24.96
CA THR A 391 21.41 -6.55 26.41
C THR A 391 20.62 -5.41 27.03
N ARG A 392 19.53 -5.75 27.66
CA ARG A 392 18.72 -4.84 28.47
C ARG A 392 19.61 -4.15 29.50
N PRO A 393 19.66 -2.81 29.58
CA PRO A 393 20.24 -2.15 30.76
C PRO A 393 19.44 -2.59 31.99
N ARG A 394 20.13 -3.10 33.01
CA ARG A 394 19.55 -3.76 34.20
C ARG A 394 18.72 -2.84 35.13
N ASN A 395 18.51 -1.58 34.83
CA ASN A 395 17.93 -0.59 35.77
C ASN A 395 16.84 0.30 35.16
N LEU A 396 15.97 -0.24 34.31
CA LEU A 396 14.73 0.45 33.98
C LEU A 396 13.56 -0.33 34.56
N THR A 397 12.86 0.27 35.53
CA THR A 397 11.52 -0.15 35.95
C THR A 397 10.65 -0.39 34.72
N PRO A 398 9.75 -1.38 34.71
CA PRO A 398 8.82 -1.57 33.59
C PRO A 398 7.96 -0.31 33.45
N VAL A 399 8.31 0.53 32.50
CA VAL A 399 7.33 1.45 31.93
C VAL A 399 6.44 0.55 31.10
N ASP A 400 5.16 0.50 31.45
CA ASP A 400 4.16 -0.19 30.66
C ASP A 400 4.30 0.27 29.21
N SER A 401 4.78 -0.66 28.35
CA SER A 401 4.83 -0.39 26.92
C SER A 401 3.41 -0.03 26.46
N PRO A 402 3.22 1.06 25.70
CA PRO A 402 1.92 1.35 25.12
C PRO A 402 1.46 0.12 24.37
N GLN A 403 0.36 -0.46 24.80
CA GLN A 403 -0.18 -1.69 24.23
C GLN A 403 -0.56 -1.43 22.77
N ALA A 404 -0.48 -2.44 21.92
CA ALA A 404 -0.98 -2.36 20.54
C ALA A 404 -2.45 -1.85 20.47
N GLY A 405 -3.19 -1.94 21.58
CA GLY A 405 -4.49 -1.31 21.79
C GLY A 405 -4.42 0.22 22.01
N SER A 406 -3.31 0.78 22.53
CA SER A 406 -3.18 2.22 22.70
C SER A 406 -2.83 2.93 21.39
N LEU A 407 -2.13 2.27 20.49
CA LEU A 407 -1.96 2.77 19.09
C LEU A 407 -3.31 2.96 18.38
N LEU A 408 -4.34 2.19 18.75
CA LEU A 408 -5.71 2.40 18.24
C LEU A 408 -6.47 3.48 19.03
N ALA A 409 -6.14 3.73 20.31
CA ALA A 409 -6.81 4.71 21.14
C ALA A 409 -6.23 6.13 21.03
N GLU A 410 -4.90 6.27 20.86
CA GLU A 410 -4.24 7.56 20.60
C GLU A 410 -4.50 8.13 19.19
N MET A 411 -5.05 7.30 18.28
CA MET A 411 -5.51 7.73 16.95
C MET A 411 -6.77 8.63 16.97
N SER A 412 -7.28 9.01 18.14
CA SER A 412 -8.52 9.80 18.24
C SER A 412 -8.39 11.26 17.81
N VAL A 413 -7.18 11.81 17.74
CA VAL A 413 -6.92 13.19 17.27
C VAL A 413 -6.73 13.26 15.75
N ASP A 414 -6.19 12.20 15.15
CA ASP A 414 -6.00 12.08 13.69
C ASP A 414 -7.09 11.21 13.02
N ALA A 415 -8.25 11.05 13.65
CA ALA A 415 -9.36 10.18 13.22
C ALA A 415 -9.93 10.48 11.82
N HIS A 416 -9.47 11.53 11.17
CA HIS A 416 -9.95 11.98 9.86
C HIS A 416 -8.95 11.76 8.73
N LEU A 417 -7.72 11.31 9.02
CA LEU A 417 -6.81 10.85 7.98
C LEU A 417 -7.25 9.43 7.54
N PRO A 418 -7.41 9.18 6.24
CA PRO A 418 -7.58 7.82 5.73
C PRO A 418 -6.46 6.94 6.28
N LYS A 419 -6.82 5.80 6.88
CA LYS A 419 -5.86 4.87 7.50
C LYS A 419 -5.11 4.09 6.42
N GLY A 420 -4.18 4.77 5.72
CA GLY A 420 -3.40 4.17 4.65
C GLY A 420 -4.22 3.95 3.38
N ASP A 421 -3.68 4.38 2.27
CA ASP A 421 -4.20 4.05 0.96
C ASP A 421 -3.03 3.60 0.09
N THR A 422 -3.29 2.81 -0.94
CA THR A 422 -2.23 2.12 -1.68
C THR A 422 -2.82 1.62 -2.98
N ILE A 423 -2.07 1.70 -4.08
CA ILE A 423 -2.45 0.99 -5.30
C ILE A 423 -1.74 -0.36 -5.37
N TYR A 424 -2.48 -1.36 -5.80
CA TYR A 424 -1.96 -2.63 -6.26
C TYR A 424 -2.37 -2.86 -7.71
N MET A 425 -1.46 -3.40 -8.48
CA MET A 425 -1.70 -3.73 -9.88
C MET A 425 -0.91 -4.97 -10.30
N CYS A 426 -1.39 -5.63 -11.35
CA CYS A 426 -0.65 -6.70 -11.99
C CYS A 426 -0.75 -6.64 -13.51
N THR A 427 0.31 -7.12 -14.17
CA THR A 427 0.40 -7.21 -15.63
C THR A 427 0.95 -8.56 -16.04
N ALA A 428 0.57 -9.02 -17.22
CA ALA A 428 1.18 -10.15 -17.88
C ALA A 428 1.29 -9.87 -19.37
N ASP A 429 2.36 -10.34 -20.02
CA ASP A 429 2.56 -10.24 -21.46
C ASP A 429 2.37 -11.59 -22.18
N ASP A 430 2.48 -11.59 -23.51
CA ASP A 430 2.32 -12.76 -24.35
C ASP A 430 3.51 -13.74 -24.30
N GLU A 431 4.64 -13.33 -23.74
CA GLU A 431 5.77 -14.21 -23.44
C GLU A 431 5.62 -14.95 -22.10
N GLY A 432 4.55 -14.65 -21.34
CA GLY A 432 4.27 -15.25 -20.05
C GLY A 432 4.96 -14.59 -18.86
N ASN A 433 5.62 -13.44 -19.06
CA ASN A 433 6.15 -12.66 -17.94
C ASN A 433 5.00 -12.03 -17.16
N MET A 434 5.14 -11.93 -15.84
CA MET A 434 4.11 -11.39 -14.95
C MET A 434 4.73 -10.41 -13.95
N VAL A 435 3.99 -9.37 -13.62
CA VAL A 435 4.37 -8.39 -12.61
C VAL A 435 3.26 -8.25 -11.57
N SER A 436 3.63 -8.39 -10.31
CA SER A 436 2.86 -8.00 -9.14
C SER A 436 3.50 -6.75 -8.56
N LEU A 437 2.85 -5.60 -8.65
CA LEU A 437 3.39 -4.30 -8.27
C LEU A 437 2.47 -3.59 -7.29
N ILE A 438 3.06 -2.98 -6.27
CA ILE A 438 2.37 -2.19 -5.27
C ILE A 438 3.15 -0.90 -5.03
N GLN A 439 2.44 0.23 -5.00
CA GLN A 439 3.01 1.56 -4.75
C GLN A 439 2.16 2.35 -3.79
N SER A 440 2.80 3.18 -2.95
CA SER A 440 2.08 3.91 -1.92
C SER A 440 2.85 5.15 -1.45
N ASN A 441 2.10 6.22 -1.15
CA ASN A 441 2.56 7.34 -0.33
C ASN A 441 2.33 7.10 1.18
N TYR A 442 1.72 6.00 1.56
CA TYR A 442 1.31 5.48 2.86
C TYR A 442 -0.06 6.00 3.32
N ARG A 443 -0.18 7.20 3.89
CA ARG A 443 -1.48 7.71 4.36
C ARG A 443 -2.03 8.77 3.45
N GLY A 444 -3.24 8.60 2.98
CA GLY A 444 -3.91 9.57 2.13
C GLY A 444 -3.01 10.04 0.99
N MET A 445 -2.88 11.34 0.82
CA MET A 445 -1.98 11.91 -0.18
C MET A 445 -0.50 11.99 0.28
N GLY A 446 -0.10 11.33 1.39
CA GLY A 446 1.25 11.39 1.96
C GLY A 446 1.45 12.55 2.94
N SER A 447 2.66 13.09 3.02
CA SER A 447 3.08 14.10 4.00
C SER A 447 2.40 15.47 3.87
N GLY A 448 1.73 15.74 2.75
CA GLY A 448 1.20 17.07 2.41
C GLY A 448 2.23 18.03 1.83
N ILE A 449 3.49 17.63 1.74
CA ILE A 449 4.57 18.47 1.23
C ILE A 449 4.74 18.28 -0.28
N VAL A 450 4.58 19.38 -1.00
CA VAL A 450 4.76 19.47 -2.45
C VAL A 450 5.78 20.56 -2.76
N VAL A 451 6.86 20.20 -3.43
CA VAL A 451 7.86 21.20 -3.87
C VAL A 451 7.31 21.93 -5.09
N PRO A 452 7.26 23.27 -5.09
CA PRO A 452 6.76 24.07 -6.22
C PRO A 452 7.40 23.68 -7.54
N GLY A 453 6.58 23.45 -8.57
CA GLY A 453 7.02 23.11 -9.93
C GLY A 453 7.47 21.67 -10.14
N LEU A 454 7.26 20.76 -9.16
CA LEU A 454 7.52 19.32 -9.32
C LEU A 454 6.26 18.48 -9.49
N GLY A 455 5.09 18.94 -9.01
CA GLY A 455 3.80 18.32 -9.28
C GLY A 455 3.52 17.01 -8.55
N PHE A 456 4.31 16.63 -7.55
CA PHE A 456 4.08 15.42 -6.75
C PHE A 456 4.28 15.67 -5.26
N MET A 457 3.68 14.81 -4.45
CA MET A 457 3.73 14.86 -2.99
C MET A 457 4.68 13.79 -2.46
N PHE A 458 5.37 14.10 -1.37
CA PHE A 458 6.20 13.14 -0.66
C PHE A 458 5.36 12.21 0.22
N GLN A 459 5.82 10.97 0.32
CA GLN A 459 5.31 9.98 1.26
C GLN A 459 5.53 10.41 2.73
N ASP A 460 4.74 9.81 3.61
CA ASP A 460 4.84 10.00 5.06
C ASP A 460 5.24 8.70 5.80
N ARG A 461 5.97 7.82 5.13
CA ARG A 461 6.33 6.48 5.62
C ARG A 461 7.17 6.48 6.90
N GLY A 462 7.91 7.55 7.16
CA GLY A 462 8.69 7.72 8.40
C GLY A 462 7.84 7.77 9.67
N GLU A 463 6.53 8.04 9.59
CA GLU A 463 5.60 7.89 10.71
C GLU A 463 5.66 6.50 11.34
N LEU A 464 6.00 5.48 10.56
CA LEU A 464 6.05 4.10 11.03
C LEU A 464 7.27 3.75 11.89
N PHE A 465 8.26 4.62 12.00
CA PHE A 465 9.35 4.41 12.94
C PHE A 465 8.88 4.45 14.40
N SER A 466 9.46 3.60 15.24
CA SER A 466 9.30 3.67 16.68
C SER A 466 10.24 4.73 17.27
N MET A 467 9.79 5.43 18.28
CA MET A 467 10.65 6.29 19.12
C MET A 467 11.10 5.57 20.40
N ASP A 468 10.76 4.29 20.60
CA ASP A 468 11.33 3.44 21.63
C ASP A 468 12.74 2.98 21.21
N PRO A 469 13.81 3.36 21.95
CA PRO A 469 15.18 3.01 21.60
C PRO A 469 15.47 1.51 21.65
N THR A 470 14.60 0.71 22.26
CA THR A 470 14.74 -0.75 22.37
C THR A 470 14.04 -1.50 21.23
N HIS A 471 13.27 -0.79 20.41
CA HIS A 471 12.48 -1.39 19.34
C HIS A 471 13.31 -1.68 18.10
N ALA A 472 13.12 -2.84 17.44
CA ALA A 472 13.82 -3.18 16.20
C ALA A 472 13.67 -2.10 15.11
N ASN A 473 12.50 -1.51 14.98
CA ASN A 473 12.18 -0.43 14.03
C ASN A 473 12.36 0.98 14.63
N VAL A 474 13.24 1.15 15.64
CA VAL A 474 13.55 2.49 16.17
C VAL A 474 14.07 3.40 15.05
N TYR A 475 13.71 4.68 15.10
CA TYR A 475 14.22 5.67 14.18
C TYR A 475 15.76 5.73 14.21
N ALA A 476 16.36 5.73 13.03
CA ALA A 476 17.79 5.99 12.87
C ALA A 476 18.04 6.67 11.52
N PRO A 477 19.07 7.54 11.42
CA PRO A 477 19.49 8.16 10.17
C PRO A 477 19.84 7.13 9.10
N GLY A 478 19.37 7.32 7.87
CA GLY A 478 19.66 6.43 6.75
C GLY A 478 19.02 5.05 6.82
N LYS A 479 18.12 4.82 7.77
CA LYS A 479 17.36 3.57 7.95
C LYS A 479 16.08 3.58 7.11
N ARG A 480 15.70 2.41 6.57
CA ARG A 480 14.37 2.21 5.97
C ARG A 480 13.33 2.04 7.08
N PRO A 481 12.20 2.73 7.03
CA PRO A 481 11.09 2.48 7.96
C PRO A 481 10.49 1.08 7.71
N PHE A 482 9.86 0.52 8.72
CA PHE A 482 8.93 -0.59 8.53
C PHE A 482 7.94 -0.26 7.41
N HIS A 483 7.59 -1.24 6.59
CA HIS A 483 6.78 -0.99 5.39
C HIS A 483 5.55 -1.89 5.32
N THR A 484 4.41 -1.31 4.91
CA THR A 484 3.12 -2.00 4.90
C THR A 484 2.69 -2.56 3.54
N ILE A 485 3.39 -2.22 2.44
CA ILE A 485 3.05 -2.72 1.11
C ILE A 485 3.63 -4.12 0.87
N ILE A 486 2.84 -4.98 0.23
CA ILE A 486 3.13 -6.41 0.04
C ILE A 486 2.68 -6.87 -1.36
N PRO A 487 3.58 -6.95 -2.34
CA PRO A 487 3.27 -7.58 -3.61
C PRO A 487 3.36 -9.11 -3.42
N GLY A 488 2.25 -9.81 -3.59
CA GLY A 488 2.23 -11.27 -3.45
C GLY A 488 2.31 -11.99 -4.79
N PHE A 489 2.82 -13.22 -4.79
CA PHE A 489 2.81 -14.11 -5.94
C PHE A 489 2.48 -15.55 -5.50
N VAL A 490 1.76 -16.30 -6.33
CA VAL A 490 1.38 -17.67 -6.02
C VAL A 490 1.73 -18.56 -7.20
N MET A 491 2.40 -19.69 -6.90
CA MET A 491 2.74 -20.70 -7.88
C MET A 491 2.19 -22.06 -7.44
N LYS A 492 1.99 -22.95 -8.39
CA LYS A 492 1.60 -24.33 -8.18
C LYS A 492 2.36 -25.21 -9.16
N ASP A 493 2.93 -26.29 -8.65
CA ASP A 493 3.67 -27.28 -9.43
C ASP A 493 4.85 -26.68 -10.24
N GLY A 494 5.49 -25.64 -9.70
CA GLY A 494 6.60 -24.92 -10.33
C GLY A 494 6.11 -23.85 -11.29
#